data_bb2af96ff840907a42ef6c4520983461
#
_entry.id   bb2af96ff840907a42ef6c4520983461
#
_cell.length_a   1.000
_cell.length_b   1.000
_cell.length_c   1.000
_cell.angle_alpha   90.00
_cell.angle_beta   90.00
_cell.angle_gamma   90.00
#
_symmetry.space_group_name_H-M   'P 1'
#
loop_
_entity.id
_entity.type
_entity.pdbx_description
1 polymer ?
#
loop_
_entity_poly.entity_id
_entity_poly.type
_entity_poly.pdbx_seq_one_letter_code
_entity_poly.pdbx_strand_id
1 'polypeptide(L)'
;MRARIFARNAKRIAQAANPQPGHPDGLMVVSAANRRYDTKSLQLQTLDQIMSESKDRKTAAMPKAIVAGDGVGVEDENPFHITYTSGLVAWMHANRLSLGFSTYTKGKTVLIGPGPRGNVAVSERSFDHAMALRVTETGLYLSTRHQVWRFENGLDAGAHFEGWDRLYMPRRCDVTGAVDVHDIHLDKDGRLLVAVTLYNCLAVLDGNGSFSPIWRPSFIDVMVNEDRCHFNGFCMEDGDPAYATVIGASNTAAGWREHRADGGMVIDIRTDAVVVGGLAMPHTPRLYKGELYVLEAGSGWFGKVDRKAGTFERITWCPGFLRGLTFIGDYAVIGLSKPRNKVFSGLPLDEELKTRGVEPECAVYVIRLSTGEICHKLAITGAVEEIYDTAIFPGTLQPMLIGTQNEEIAKYVAIGPDSSGRA
;
A
#
# COMPACT_ATOMS: atom_id res chain seq x y z
N MET A 1 41.51 10.47 18.59
CA MET A 1 41.63 10.00 17.18
C MET A 1 40.29 9.93 16.47
N ARG A 2 39.16 9.56 17.13
CA ARG A 2 37.82 9.51 16.54
C ARG A 2 37.25 10.91 16.17
N ALA A 3 37.51 11.95 16.94
CA ALA A 3 36.98 13.31 16.67
C ALA A 3 37.56 13.99 15.42
N ARG A 4 38.78 13.60 14.97
CA ARG A 4 39.38 14.17 13.75
C ARG A 4 38.84 13.56 12.45
N ILE A 5 38.27 12.37 12.51
CA ILE A 5 37.66 11.71 11.34
C ILE A 5 36.26 12.32 11.07
N PHE A 6 35.52 12.66 12.12
CA PHE A 6 34.19 13.31 11.99
C PHE A 6 34.31 14.73 11.41
N ALA A 7 35.29 15.52 11.84
CA ALA A 7 35.48 16.88 11.33
C ALA A 7 35.92 16.92 9.85
N ARG A 8 36.63 15.88 9.36
CA ARG A 8 37.00 15.78 7.93
C ARG A 8 35.79 15.39 7.06
N ASN A 9 34.89 14.55 7.55
CA ASN A 9 33.68 14.17 6.81
C ASN A 9 32.67 15.31 6.75
N ALA A 10 32.50 16.07 7.81
CA ALA A 10 31.61 17.24 7.83
C ALA A 10 32.07 18.34 6.85
N LYS A 11 33.39 18.58 6.74
CA LYS A 11 33.91 19.54 5.75
C LYS A 11 33.77 19.06 4.30
N ARG A 12 33.85 17.75 4.05
CA ARG A 12 33.57 17.18 2.71
C ARG A 12 32.13 17.28 2.31
N ILE A 13 31.21 17.10 3.24
CA ILE A 13 29.75 17.23 3.02
C ILE A 13 29.37 18.69 2.77
N ALA A 14 29.96 19.63 3.51
CA ALA A 14 29.71 21.06 3.32
C ALA A 14 30.25 21.60 1.98
N GLN A 15 31.36 21.02 1.44
CA GLN A 15 31.89 21.38 0.13
C GLN A 15 31.08 20.75 -1.04
N ALA A 16 30.36 19.64 -0.81
CA ALA A 16 29.51 19.03 -1.80
C ALA A 16 28.12 19.72 -1.93
N ALA A 17 27.76 20.59 -0.99
CA ALA A 17 26.47 21.30 -0.97
C ALA A 17 26.43 22.59 -1.84
N ASN A 18 27.49 22.91 -2.58
CA ASN A 18 27.51 24.06 -3.49
C ASN A 18 27.62 23.54 -4.93
N PRO A 19 26.52 23.38 -5.67
CA PRO A 19 26.57 22.83 -7.02
C PRO A 19 27.22 23.83 -7.97
N GLN A 20 28.33 23.45 -8.56
CA GLN A 20 28.88 24.10 -9.74
C GLN A 20 27.94 23.84 -10.93
N PRO A 21 27.63 24.82 -11.74
CA PRO A 21 26.77 24.62 -12.91
C PRO A 21 27.52 23.76 -13.94
N GLY A 22 27.03 22.54 -14.19
CA GLY A 22 27.55 21.68 -15.26
C GLY A 22 27.65 20.17 -14.97
N HIS A 23 27.30 19.67 -13.80
CA HIS A 23 27.32 18.23 -13.53
C HIS A 23 25.93 17.62 -13.54
N PRO A 24 25.66 16.55 -14.32
CA PRO A 24 24.34 15.94 -14.45
C PRO A 24 23.88 15.13 -13.22
N ASP A 25 24.76 14.87 -12.24
CA ASP A 25 24.49 14.00 -11.08
C ASP A 25 24.44 14.81 -9.77
N GLY A 26 23.47 15.70 -9.63
CA GLY A 26 23.23 16.49 -8.42
C GLY A 26 22.67 15.64 -7.27
N LEU A 27 23.40 15.53 -6.16
CA LEU A 27 22.91 14.98 -4.90
C LEU A 27 21.89 15.97 -4.30
N MET A 28 20.65 15.56 -4.12
CA MET A 28 19.64 16.38 -3.48
C MET A 28 19.57 16.09 -1.99
N VAL A 29 19.81 17.12 -1.16
CA VAL A 29 19.66 17.06 0.29
C VAL A 29 18.35 17.71 0.69
N VAL A 30 17.43 16.95 1.29
CA VAL A 30 16.17 17.45 1.84
C VAL A 30 16.33 17.61 3.35
N SER A 31 16.23 18.84 3.86
CA SER A 31 16.35 19.15 5.29
C SER A 31 14.96 19.26 5.93
N ALA A 32 14.71 18.44 6.95
CA ALA A 32 13.51 18.51 7.79
C ALA A 32 13.76 19.44 9.02
N ALA A 33 14.17 20.68 8.80
CA ALA A 33 14.32 21.64 9.89
C ALA A 33 13.15 22.63 9.91
N ASN A 34 12.40 22.63 11.01
CA ASN A 34 11.43 23.68 11.36
C ASN A 34 12.19 25.02 11.57
N ARG A 35 12.50 25.74 10.52
CA ARG A 35 12.94 27.14 10.62
C ARG A 35 11.73 28.04 10.37
N ARG A 36 11.41 28.88 11.33
CA ARG A 36 10.60 30.09 11.11
C ARG A 36 11.38 30.96 10.14
N TYR A 37 10.98 31.00 8.89
CA TYR A 37 11.57 31.93 7.94
C TYR A 37 10.92 33.30 8.11
N ASP A 38 11.79 34.31 8.24
CA ASP A 38 11.41 35.71 8.13
C ASP A 38 10.95 36.00 6.70
N THR A 39 9.68 36.39 6.54
CA THR A 39 8.99 36.54 5.25
C THR A 39 9.43 37.76 4.43
N LYS A 40 10.54 38.39 4.72
CA LYS A 40 10.95 39.67 4.08
C LYS A 40 11.98 39.57 2.97
N SER A 41 12.44 38.39 2.54
CA SER A 41 13.49 38.27 1.51
C SER A 41 13.20 37.37 0.30
N LEU A 42 11.95 36.98 0.07
CA LEU A 42 11.57 36.31 -1.18
C LEU A 42 10.94 37.33 -2.13
N GLN A 43 11.73 37.85 -3.08
CA GLN A 43 11.19 38.52 -4.25
C GLN A 43 10.38 37.50 -5.06
N LEU A 44 9.08 37.73 -5.13
CA LEU A 44 8.16 37.03 -6.03
C LEU A 44 8.61 37.32 -7.48
N GLN A 45 9.16 36.33 -8.16
CA GLN A 45 9.24 36.35 -9.62
C GLN A 45 7.81 36.31 -10.16
N THR A 46 7.47 37.25 -11.00
CA THR A 46 6.14 37.33 -11.62
C THR A 46 5.97 36.18 -12.62
N LEU A 47 4.72 35.73 -12.80
CA LEU A 47 4.35 34.70 -13.77
C LEU A 47 4.93 34.95 -15.20
N ASP A 48 5.10 36.22 -15.58
CA ASP A 48 5.68 36.62 -16.88
C ASP A 48 7.18 36.29 -16.99
N GLN A 49 7.94 36.33 -15.89
CA GLN A 49 9.35 35.92 -15.89
C GLN A 49 9.51 34.42 -16.03
N ILE A 50 8.63 33.66 -15.38
CA ILE A 50 8.61 32.18 -15.49
C ILE A 50 8.21 31.76 -16.92
N MET A 51 7.29 32.51 -17.57
CA MET A 51 6.85 32.22 -18.93
C MET A 51 7.87 32.62 -20.00
N SER A 52 8.77 33.59 -19.74
CA SER A 52 9.81 34.00 -20.70
C SER A 52 11.00 33.04 -20.73
N GLU A 53 11.36 32.43 -19.59
CA GLU A 53 12.43 31.43 -19.52
C GLU A 53 12.06 30.06 -20.12
N SER A 54 10.75 29.79 -20.32
CA SER A 54 10.28 28.52 -20.88
C SER A 54 10.37 28.44 -22.42
N LYS A 55 10.66 29.53 -23.12
CA LYS A 55 10.66 29.57 -24.60
C LYS A 55 11.92 29.00 -25.27
N ASP A 56 13.01 28.81 -24.52
CA ASP A 56 14.30 28.34 -25.08
C ASP A 56 14.66 26.89 -24.74
N ARG A 57 13.78 26.14 -24.08
CA ARG A 57 13.97 24.70 -23.92
C ARG A 57 13.27 23.97 -25.07
N LYS A 58 14.08 23.41 -25.98
CA LYS A 58 13.61 22.46 -26.99
C LYS A 58 12.71 21.43 -26.32
N THR A 59 11.47 21.38 -26.76
CA THR A 59 10.46 20.41 -26.38
C THR A 59 10.99 18.99 -26.56
N ALA A 60 11.44 18.37 -25.47
CA ALA A 60 11.57 16.93 -25.41
C ALA A 60 10.14 16.37 -25.52
N ALA A 61 9.89 15.55 -26.53
CA ALA A 61 8.60 14.91 -26.75
C ALA A 61 8.23 14.10 -25.51
N MET A 62 7.10 14.47 -24.88
CA MET A 62 6.58 13.69 -23.76
C MET A 62 6.05 12.34 -24.25
N PRO A 63 6.28 11.24 -23.53
CA PRO A 63 5.88 9.93 -23.97
C PRO A 63 4.37 9.82 -24.08
N LYS A 64 3.91 9.25 -25.18
CA LYS A 64 2.53 8.80 -25.41
C LYS A 64 2.31 7.56 -24.56
N ALA A 65 1.15 7.49 -23.90
CA ALA A 65 0.70 6.40 -23.04
C ALA A 65 1.77 5.99 -22.02
N ILE A 66 1.52 6.19 -20.75
CA ILE A 66 2.45 5.83 -19.69
C ILE A 66 2.57 4.31 -19.70
N VAL A 67 3.65 3.81 -20.27
CA VAL A 67 4.18 2.51 -19.95
C VAL A 67 4.86 2.70 -18.60
N ALA A 68 4.38 2.05 -17.57
CA ALA A 68 5.08 2.03 -16.30
C ALA A 68 6.43 1.34 -16.52
N GLY A 69 7.53 2.09 -16.38
CA GLY A 69 8.87 1.55 -16.56
C GLY A 69 9.86 2.55 -17.13
N ASP A 70 10.19 3.65 -16.42
CA ASP A 70 11.39 4.42 -16.68
C ASP A 70 12.24 4.55 -15.40
N GLY A 71 12.68 3.39 -14.88
CA GLY A 71 13.92 3.31 -14.14
C GLY A 71 15.03 3.08 -15.17
N VAL A 72 16.06 3.89 -15.14
CA VAL A 72 17.21 3.81 -16.03
C VAL A 72 17.68 2.36 -16.21
N GLY A 73 17.44 1.75 -17.38
CA GLY A 73 18.33 0.75 -17.93
C GLY A 73 17.97 -0.72 -17.81
N VAL A 74 16.70 -1.12 -17.49
CA VAL A 74 16.21 -2.46 -17.82
C VAL A 74 14.82 -2.29 -18.43
N GLU A 75 14.67 -2.59 -19.72
CA GLU A 75 13.35 -2.77 -20.31
C GLU A 75 12.66 -3.88 -19.50
N ASP A 76 11.52 -3.56 -18.88
CA ASP A 76 10.70 -4.56 -18.21
C ASP A 76 10.20 -5.51 -19.32
N GLU A 77 10.70 -6.73 -19.35
CA GLU A 77 10.35 -7.74 -20.37
C GLU A 77 8.84 -8.07 -20.35
N ASN A 78 8.11 -7.58 -19.36
CA ASN A 78 6.69 -7.83 -19.18
C ASN A 78 5.94 -6.55 -18.72
N PRO A 79 5.68 -5.59 -19.60
CA PRO A 79 4.94 -4.39 -19.24
C PRO A 79 3.49 -4.73 -18.88
N PHE A 80 2.92 -3.96 -17.94
CA PHE A 80 1.50 -3.96 -17.69
C PHE A 80 0.87 -2.62 -18.12
N HIS A 81 -0.41 -2.65 -18.45
CA HIS A 81 -1.15 -1.49 -18.91
C HIS A 81 -2.29 -1.17 -17.95
N ILE A 82 -2.53 0.12 -17.76
CA ILE A 82 -3.63 0.62 -16.93
C ILE A 82 -4.63 1.31 -17.84
N THR A 83 -5.89 0.88 -17.75
CA THR A 83 -7.04 1.58 -18.32
C THR A 83 -8.02 1.95 -17.22
N TYR A 84 -8.76 3.04 -17.36
CA TYR A 84 -9.64 3.52 -16.31
C TYR A 84 -10.88 4.23 -16.87
N THR A 85 -11.95 4.27 -16.07
CA THR A 85 -13.19 4.99 -16.40
C THR A 85 -12.93 6.49 -16.47
N SER A 86 -13.60 7.17 -17.40
CA SER A 86 -13.37 8.59 -17.70
C SER A 86 -13.53 9.54 -16.51
N GLY A 87 -14.34 9.18 -15.52
CA GLY A 87 -14.56 9.99 -14.32
C GLY A 87 -13.54 9.80 -13.18
N LEU A 88 -12.68 8.78 -13.24
CA LEU A 88 -11.79 8.41 -12.13
C LEU A 88 -10.84 9.55 -11.74
N VAL A 89 -10.22 10.20 -12.73
CA VAL A 89 -9.26 11.31 -12.49
C VAL A 89 -9.95 12.49 -11.81
N ALA A 90 -11.14 12.86 -12.30
CA ALA A 90 -11.93 13.94 -11.72
C ALA A 90 -12.39 13.58 -10.29
N TRP A 91 -12.76 12.33 -10.03
CA TRP A 91 -13.12 11.84 -8.71
C TRP A 91 -11.94 11.91 -7.72
N MET A 92 -10.75 11.45 -8.11
CA MET A 92 -9.54 11.56 -7.29
C MET A 92 -9.21 13.01 -6.96
N HIS A 93 -9.30 13.89 -7.96
CA HIS A 93 -9.03 15.32 -7.78
C HIS A 93 -10.07 15.98 -6.84
N ALA A 94 -11.36 15.71 -7.03
CA ALA A 94 -12.44 16.26 -6.20
C ALA A 94 -12.35 15.81 -4.74
N ASN A 95 -11.91 14.58 -4.50
CA ASN A 95 -11.72 14.03 -3.15
C ASN A 95 -10.31 14.29 -2.59
N ARG A 96 -9.44 14.98 -3.34
CA ARG A 96 -8.05 15.29 -2.98
C ARG A 96 -7.29 14.05 -2.51
N LEU A 97 -7.24 13.04 -3.34
CA LEU A 97 -6.59 11.76 -3.02
C LEU A 97 -5.87 11.18 -4.23
N SER A 98 -4.99 10.26 -3.94
CA SER A 98 -4.44 9.30 -4.87
C SER A 98 -4.69 7.88 -4.37
N LEU A 99 -4.54 6.91 -5.27
CA LEU A 99 -4.70 5.49 -5.01
C LEU A 99 -3.35 4.80 -5.04
N GLY A 100 -3.25 3.66 -4.39
CA GLY A 100 -2.11 2.76 -4.52
C GLY A 100 -2.54 1.32 -4.46
N PHE A 101 -1.71 0.44 -5.00
CA PHE A 101 -1.86 -1.00 -4.84
C PHE A 101 -0.51 -1.70 -4.87
N SER A 102 -0.47 -2.87 -4.29
CA SER A 102 0.68 -3.78 -4.34
C SER A 102 0.31 -5.04 -5.11
N THR A 103 1.34 -5.72 -5.66
CA THR A 103 1.19 -6.99 -6.39
C THR A 103 2.18 -8.00 -5.83
N TYR A 104 1.70 -9.17 -5.46
CA TYR A 104 2.51 -10.20 -4.80
C TYR A 104 3.59 -10.77 -5.72
N THR A 105 3.17 -11.49 -6.76
CA THR A 105 4.07 -12.27 -7.64
C THR A 105 5.01 -11.35 -8.44
N LYS A 106 4.53 -10.22 -8.89
CA LYS A 106 5.32 -9.25 -9.67
C LYS A 106 6.07 -8.26 -8.80
N GLY A 107 5.80 -8.22 -7.49
CA GLY A 107 6.51 -7.38 -6.54
C GLY A 107 6.36 -5.87 -6.80
N LYS A 108 5.32 -5.44 -7.51
CA LYS A 108 5.12 -4.03 -7.83
C LYS A 108 4.35 -3.31 -6.73
N THR A 109 4.78 -2.11 -6.40
CA THR A 109 3.99 -1.13 -5.65
C THR A 109 3.73 0.05 -6.57
N VAL A 110 2.47 0.32 -6.83
CA VAL A 110 2.02 1.31 -7.81
C VAL A 110 1.22 2.39 -7.09
N LEU A 111 1.60 3.66 -7.25
CA LEU A 111 0.90 4.81 -6.74
C LEU A 111 0.32 5.59 -7.92
N ILE A 112 -0.94 5.99 -7.83
CA ILE A 112 -1.69 6.57 -8.94
C ILE A 112 -2.43 7.81 -8.47
N GLY A 113 -2.16 8.94 -9.10
CA GLY A 113 -2.84 10.19 -8.82
C GLY A 113 -3.38 10.89 -10.08
N PRO A 114 -4.15 11.98 -9.92
CA PRO A 114 -4.58 12.79 -11.04
C PRO A 114 -3.39 13.53 -11.65
N GLY A 115 -3.11 13.26 -12.91
CA GLY A 115 -2.07 13.94 -13.68
C GLY A 115 -2.51 15.32 -14.19
N PRO A 116 -1.55 16.19 -14.54
CA PRO A 116 -1.82 17.60 -14.85
C PRO A 116 -2.62 17.82 -16.15
N ARG A 117 -2.77 16.79 -16.98
CA ARG A 117 -3.50 16.86 -18.25
C ARG A 117 -4.84 16.09 -18.24
N GLY A 118 -5.40 15.82 -17.06
CA GLY A 118 -6.61 15.02 -16.92
C GLY A 118 -6.41 13.51 -17.15
N ASN A 119 -5.17 13.08 -17.21
CA ASN A 119 -4.76 11.67 -17.21
C ASN A 119 -4.36 11.22 -15.80
N VAL A 120 -4.03 9.95 -15.62
CA VAL A 120 -3.39 9.47 -14.40
C VAL A 120 -1.88 9.71 -14.44
N ALA A 121 -1.30 10.10 -13.30
CA ALA A 121 0.14 10.05 -13.04
C ALA A 121 0.43 8.77 -12.27
N VAL A 122 1.48 8.04 -12.65
CA VAL A 122 1.83 6.74 -12.07
C VAL A 122 3.26 6.77 -11.56
N SER A 123 3.46 6.35 -10.32
CA SER A 123 4.76 6.03 -9.74
C SER A 123 4.79 4.56 -9.39
N GLU A 124 5.74 3.81 -9.95
CA GLU A 124 5.87 2.38 -9.75
C GLU A 124 7.26 2.04 -9.23
N ARG A 125 7.34 1.13 -8.25
CA ARG A 125 8.61 0.57 -7.77
C ARG A 125 8.48 -0.91 -7.49
N SER A 126 9.56 -1.65 -7.72
CA SER A 126 9.63 -3.09 -7.48
C SER A 126 10.21 -3.38 -6.09
N PHE A 127 9.62 -4.38 -5.44
CA PHE A 127 10.08 -4.96 -4.17
C PHE A 127 9.95 -6.48 -4.25
N ASP A 128 10.68 -7.19 -3.41
CA ASP A 128 10.55 -8.65 -3.36
C ASP A 128 9.22 -9.05 -2.71
N HIS A 129 8.22 -9.44 -3.51
CA HIS A 129 6.86 -9.77 -3.06
C HIS A 129 6.20 -8.62 -2.27
N ALA A 130 5.88 -7.51 -2.94
CA ALA A 130 5.14 -6.42 -2.32
C ALA A 130 3.74 -6.90 -1.90
N MET A 131 3.43 -6.84 -0.59
CA MET A 131 2.21 -7.37 0.00
C MET A 131 1.38 -6.27 0.68
N ALA A 132 1.18 -6.34 1.99
CA ALA A 132 0.36 -5.39 2.73
C ALA A 132 0.88 -3.95 2.62
N LEU A 133 -0.03 -3.01 2.42
CA LEU A 133 0.25 -1.60 2.23
C LEU A 133 -0.58 -0.76 3.20
N ARG A 134 0.08 -0.09 4.15
CA ARG A 134 -0.59 0.74 5.15
C ARG A 134 -0.15 2.18 5.08
N VAL A 135 -1.06 3.07 4.68
CA VAL A 135 -0.83 4.53 4.68
C VAL A 135 -1.07 5.11 6.06
N THR A 136 -0.24 6.04 6.47
CA THR A 136 -0.33 6.83 7.70
C THR A 136 -0.30 8.33 7.38
N GLU A 137 -0.46 9.18 8.37
CA GLU A 137 -0.38 10.63 8.18
C GLU A 137 0.98 11.10 7.66
N THR A 138 2.05 10.45 8.08
CA THR A 138 3.44 10.85 7.76
C THR A 138 4.11 10.02 6.67
N GLY A 139 3.53 8.86 6.32
CA GLY A 139 4.16 7.95 5.39
C GLY A 139 3.35 6.69 5.09
N LEU A 140 4.05 5.61 4.83
CA LEU A 140 3.43 4.31 4.60
C LEU A 140 4.33 3.16 5.09
N TYR A 141 3.71 2.03 5.34
CA TYR A 141 4.38 0.74 5.56
C TYR A 141 4.07 -0.20 4.41
N LEU A 142 5.05 -1.01 4.03
CA LEU A 142 4.95 -2.02 3.00
C LEU A 142 5.59 -3.31 3.49
N SER A 143 4.84 -4.41 3.54
CA SER A 143 5.43 -5.73 3.75
C SER A 143 5.95 -6.30 2.42
N THR A 144 7.05 -7.02 2.54
CA THR A 144 7.69 -7.76 1.45
C THR A 144 7.95 -9.20 1.91
N ARG A 145 8.61 -10.02 1.11
CA ARG A 145 8.86 -11.43 1.43
C ARG A 145 9.41 -11.66 2.86
N HIS A 146 10.34 -10.84 3.30
CA HIS A 146 11.05 -11.00 4.58
C HIS A 146 11.29 -9.70 5.34
N GLN A 147 10.61 -8.62 4.96
CA GLN A 147 10.83 -7.30 5.55
C GLN A 147 9.52 -6.53 5.63
N VAL A 148 9.46 -5.61 6.59
CA VAL A 148 8.46 -4.56 6.62
C VAL A 148 9.19 -3.23 6.54
N TRP A 149 8.97 -2.50 5.46
CA TRP A 149 9.53 -1.19 5.21
C TRP A 149 8.62 -0.09 5.74
N ARG A 150 9.22 0.91 6.37
CA ARG A 150 8.59 2.18 6.69
C ARG A 150 9.15 3.26 5.78
N PHE A 151 8.26 3.96 5.09
CA PHE A 151 8.56 5.13 4.26
C PHE A 151 7.96 6.36 4.89
N GLU A 152 8.66 7.50 4.83
CA GLU A 152 8.19 8.79 5.26
C GLU A 152 8.24 9.79 4.12
N ASN A 153 7.32 10.76 4.12
CA ASN A 153 7.39 11.85 3.17
C ASN A 153 8.63 12.71 3.44
N GLY A 154 9.47 12.87 2.43
CA GLY A 154 10.69 13.68 2.50
C GLY A 154 10.50 15.15 2.12
N LEU A 155 9.28 15.55 1.70
CA LEU A 155 8.99 16.93 1.30
C LEU A 155 8.35 17.71 2.46
N ASP A 156 8.71 18.97 2.57
CA ASP A 156 8.03 19.93 3.46
C ASP A 156 6.58 20.15 3.00
N ALA A 157 5.74 20.68 3.92
CA ALA A 157 4.36 20.96 3.61
C ALA A 157 4.23 21.97 2.44
N GLY A 158 3.52 21.55 1.38
CA GLY A 158 3.33 22.34 0.16
C GLY A 158 4.51 22.34 -0.81
N ALA A 159 5.63 21.67 -0.47
CA ALA A 159 6.73 21.49 -1.41
C ALA A 159 6.40 20.44 -2.48
N HIS A 160 7.05 20.58 -3.64
CA HIS A 160 6.94 19.65 -4.76
C HIS A 160 8.33 19.27 -5.25
N PHE A 161 8.48 18.04 -5.67
CA PHE A 161 9.69 17.53 -6.30
C PHE A 161 9.34 16.96 -7.68
N GLU A 162 9.84 17.56 -8.75
CA GLU A 162 9.57 17.16 -10.15
C GLU A 162 8.07 16.99 -10.47
N GLY A 163 7.22 17.79 -9.85
CA GLY A 163 5.76 17.71 -9.99
C GLY A 163 5.06 16.79 -9.00
N TRP A 164 5.79 16.00 -8.23
CA TRP A 164 5.25 15.16 -7.15
C TRP A 164 5.04 15.96 -5.87
N ASP A 165 3.90 15.77 -5.21
CA ASP A 165 3.53 16.46 -3.96
C ASP A 165 3.83 15.66 -2.69
N ARG A 166 4.27 14.41 -2.87
CA ARG A 166 4.80 13.53 -1.83
C ARG A 166 5.96 12.71 -2.38
N LEU A 167 7.02 12.61 -1.58
CA LEU A 167 8.20 11.78 -1.89
C LEU A 167 8.40 10.79 -0.74
N TYR A 168 7.88 9.59 -0.89
CA TYR A 168 8.00 8.54 0.12
C TYR A 168 9.36 7.89 0.06
N MET A 169 10.20 8.19 1.07
CA MET A 169 11.58 7.74 1.19
C MET A 169 11.68 6.63 2.25
N PRO A 170 12.41 5.54 2.01
CA PRO A 170 12.60 4.48 3.00
C PRO A 170 13.38 5.04 4.21
N ARG A 171 12.90 4.74 5.44
CA ARG A 171 13.48 5.21 6.69
C ARG A 171 13.85 4.10 7.64
N ARG A 172 13.07 3.04 7.66
CA ARG A 172 13.28 1.89 8.53
C ARG A 172 12.90 0.62 7.79
N CYS A 173 13.60 -0.45 8.11
CA CYS A 173 13.31 -1.79 7.64
C CYS A 173 13.38 -2.74 8.83
N ASP A 174 12.29 -3.43 9.14
CA ASP A 174 12.23 -4.51 10.10
C ASP A 174 12.37 -5.83 9.34
N VAL A 175 13.39 -6.63 9.65
CA VAL A 175 13.65 -7.93 9.01
C VAL A 175 12.90 -9.02 9.77
N THR A 176 11.89 -9.59 9.13
CA THR A 176 11.02 -10.60 9.75
C THR A 176 11.42 -12.03 9.43
N GLY A 177 12.21 -12.24 8.37
CA GLY A 177 12.27 -13.55 7.71
C GLY A 177 11.02 -13.81 6.87
N ALA A 178 10.95 -14.96 6.22
CA ALA A 178 9.78 -15.35 5.42
C ALA A 178 8.65 -15.84 6.33
N VAL A 179 7.82 -14.93 6.80
CA VAL A 179 6.71 -15.19 7.71
C VAL A 179 5.33 -14.90 7.11
N ASP A 180 5.32 -14.36 5.89
CA ASP A 180 4.12 -14.04 5.10
C ASP A 180 3.22 -13.01 5.81
N VAL A 181 3.72 -11.78 5.94
CA VAL A 181 3.00 -10.67 6.57
C VAL A 181 1.86 -10.20 5.68
N HIS A 182 0.63 -10.61 6.00
CA HIS A 182 -0.55 -10.34 5.18
C HIS A 182 -1.23 -9.01 5.43
N ASP A 183 -1.14 -8.48 6.63
CA ASP A 183 -1.80 -7.21 7.00
C ASP A 183 -0.96 -6.44 8.02
N ILE A 184 -1.11 -5.11 8.03
CA ILE A 184 -0.32 -4.18 8.86
C ILE A 184 -1.23 -3.12 9.45
N HIS A 185 -1.12 -2.87 10.77
CA HIS A 185 -1.73 -1.75 11.43
C HIS A 185 -0.79 -1.13 12.48
N LEU A 186 -1.12 0.08 12.90
CA LEU A 186 -0.53 0.70 14.08
C LEU A 186 -1.58 0.69 15.19
N ASP A 187 -1.18 0.35 16.41
CA ASP A 187 -2.05 0.49 17.56
C ASP A 187 -2.03 1.93 18.11
N LYS A 188 -2.82 2.16 19.17
CA LYS A 188 -2.91 3.46 19.84
C LYS A 188 -1.59 3.99 20.42
N ASP A 189 -0.65 3.10 20.70
CA ASP A 189 0.69 3.43 21.21
C ASP A 189 1.71 3.57 20.08
N GLY A 190 1.29 3.44 18.81
CA GLY A 190 2.14 3.52 17.63
C GLY A 190 2.99 2.27 17.39
N ARG A 191 2.67 1.13 18.07
CA ARG A 191 3.36 -0.14 17.82
C ARG A 191 2.92 -0.73 16.49
N LEU A 192 3.85 -1.30 15.75
CA LEU A 192 3.60 -1.92 14.46
C LEU A 192 3.08 -3.35 14.66
N LEU A 193 1.80 -3.56 14.35
CA LEU A 193 1.11 -4.84 14.41
C LEU A 193 1.04 -5.47 13.04
N VAL A 194 1.26 -6.79 12.96
CA VAL A 194 1.30 -7.56 11.71
C VAL A 194 0.56 -8.89 11.84
N ALA A 195 -0.16 -9.27 10.76
CA ALA A 195 -0.69 -10.61 10.60
C ALA A 195 0.41 -11.53 10.08
N VAL A 196 0.89 -12.44 10.92
CA VAL A 196 1.95 -13.40 10.62
C VAL A 196 1.31 -14.74 10.22
N THR A 197 1.00 -14.86 8.91
CA THR A 197 0.17 -15.96 8.39
C THR A 197 0.80 -17.33 8.56
N LEU A 198 2.09 -17.48 8.24
CA LEU A 198 2.77 -18.77 8.34
C LEU A 198 2.81 -19.31 9.79
N TYR A 199 2.76 -18.43 10.79
CA TYR A 199 2.74 -18.80 12.20
C TYR A 199 1.36 -18.65 12.86
N ASN A 200 0.33 -18.28 12.08
CA ASN A 200 -1.08 -18.20 12.51
C ASN A 200 -1.29 -17.26 13.70
N CYS A 201 -0.62 -16.13 13.76
CA CYS A 201 -0.70 -15.21 14.89
C CYS A 201 -0.71 -13.74 14.48
N LEU A 202 -1.30 -12.92 15.34
CA LEU A 202 -1.09 -11.48 15.37
C LEU A 202 0.16 -11.20 16.20
N ALA A 203 1.04 -10.33 15.71
CA ALA A 203 2.30 -10.03 16.36
C ALA A 203 2.65 -8.53 16.31
N VAL A 204 3.57 -8.13 17.17
CA VAL A 204 4.22 -6.81 17.18
C VAL A 204 5.61 -6.94 16.58
N LEU A 205 6.04 -5.97 15.77
CA LEU A 205 7.42 -5.79 15.37
C LEU A 205 8.08 -4.77 16.33
N ASP A 206 8.66 -5.29 17.41
CA ASP A 206 9.26 -4.50 18.51
C ASP A 206 10.80 -4.52 18.51
N GLY A 207 11.40 -5.26 17.57
CA GLY A 207 12.86 -5.44 17.47
C GLY A 207 13.43 -6.53 18.39
N ASN A 208 12.62 -7.23 19.16
CA ASN A 208 13.06 -8.32 20.05
C ASN A 208 13.09 -9.70 19.36
N GLY A 209 13.25 -9.71 18.04
CA GLY A 209 13.25 -10.90 17.20
C GLY A 209 12.62 -10.60 15.87
N SER A 210 12.26 -11.63 15.12
CA SER A 210 11.52 -11.46 13.86
C SER A 210 10.11 -10.91 14.09
N PHE A 211 9.47 -11.29 15.18
CA PHE A 211 8.17 -10.79 15.65
C PHE A 211 7.89 -11.27 17.08
N SER A 212 7.05 -10.53 17.82
CA SER A 212 6.57 -10.89 19.16
C SER A 212 5.06 -11.16 19.11
N PRO A 213 4.62 -12.43 19.25
CA PRO A 213 3.20 -12.78 19.17
C PRO A 213 2.38 -12.17 20.31
N ILE A 214 1.19 -11.68 20.00
CA ILE A 214 0.26 -11.11 21.00
C ILE A 214 -1.11 -11.80 21.02
N TRP A 215 -1.50 -12.48 19.93
CA TRP A 215 -2.72 -13.26 19.86
C TRP A 215 -2.62 -14.33 18.78
N ARG A 216 -3.32 -15.44 18.98
CA ARG A 216 -3.61 -16.47 17.97
C ARG A 216 -4.98 -17.08 18.26
N PRO A 217 -5.68 -17.62 17.25
CA PRO A 217 -6.94 -18.34 17.50
C PRO A 217 -6.75 -19.50 18.48
N SER A 218 -7.71 -19.73 19.37
CA SER A 218 -7.62 -20.75 20.43
C SER A 218 -7.47 -22.19 19.92
N PHE A 219 -7.92 -22.46 18.69
CA PHE A 219 -7.74 -23.76 18.05
C PHE A 219 -6.31 -24.01 17.51
N ILE A 220 -5.43 -23.02 17.51
CA ILE A 220 -4.00 -23.17 17.21
C ILE A 220 -3.24 -23.52 18.48
N ASP A 221 -2.83 -24.75 18.65
CA ASP A 221 -2.18 -25.26 19.86
C ASP A 221 -0.70 -24.86 19.96
N VAL A 222 0.03 -24.86 18.84
CA VAL A 222 1.47 -24.56 18.81
C VAL A 222 1.80 -23.59 17.68
N MET A 223 2.78 -22.72 17.92
CA MET A 223 3.27 -21.76 16.96
C MET A 223 4.40 -22.37 16.13
N VAL A 224 4.08 -22.79 14.92
CA VAL A 224 5.00 -23.41 13.97
C VAL A 224 4.75 -22.83 12.56
N ASN A 225 5.76 -22.90 11.69
CA ASN A 225 5.69 -22.41 10.32
C ASN A 225 4.94 -23.42 9.43
N GLU A 226 3.61 -23.48 9.54
CA GLU A 226 2.78 -24.46 8.84
C GLU A 226 1.54 -23.87 8.16
N ASP A 227 1.24 -22.58 8.31
CA ASP A 227 0.05 -21.91 7.75
C ASP A 227 -1.22 -22.75 7.95
N ARG A 228 -1.58 -23.04 9.21
CA ARG A 228 -2.64 -24.00 9.54
C ARG A 228 -4.05 -23.46 9.26
N CYS A 229 -4.32 -22.19 9.59
CA CYS A 229 -5.65 -21.57 9.46
C CYS A 229 -5.70 -20.46 8.42
N HIS A 230 -4.57 -20.05 7.87
CA HIS A 230 -4.41 -18.91 6.99
C HIS A 230 -5.01 -17.62 7.57
N PHE A 231 -4.47 -17.20 8.73
CA PHE A 231 -4.77 -15.90 9.31
C PHE A 231 -4.23 -14.80 8.39
N ASN A 232 -5.14 -14.04 7.74
CA ASN A 232 -4.77 -13.20 6.61
C ASN A 232 -5.15 -11.72 6.76
N GLY A 233 -5.78 -11.34 7.85
CA GLY A 233 -6.10 -9.94 8.07
C GLY A 233 -6.73 -9.69 9.42
N PHE A 234 -6.62 -8.45 9.88
CA PHE A 234 -7.26 -7.99 11.10
C PHE A 234 -7.65 -6.52 10.97
N CYS A 235 -8.52 -6.04 11.83
CA CYS A 235 -8.84 -4.63 11.93
C CYS A 235 -8.77 -4.13 13.36
N MET A 236 -8.72 -2.82 13.49
CA MET A 236 -8.61 -2.10 14.75
C MET A 236 -9.96 -1.48 15.13
N GLU A 237 -10.28 -1.45 16.41
CA GLU A 237 -11.35 -0.68 17.01
C GLU A 237 -10.77 0.11 18.18
N ASP A 238 -10.96 1.43 18.17
CA ASP A 238 -10.42 2.34 19.19
C ASP A 238 -8.90 2.22 19.45
N GLY A 239 -8.17 1.85 18.38
CA GLY A 239 -6.72 1.70 18.42
C GLY A 239 -6.21 0.36 18.98
N ASP A 240 -7.09 -0.60 19.25
CA ASP A 240 -6.74 -1.97 19.66
C ASP A 240 -7.19 -2.99 18.60
N PRO A 241 -6.51 -4.16 18.46
CA PRO A 241 -6.97 -5.22 17.57
C PRO A 241 -8.35 -5.73 17.96
N ALA A 242 -9.25 -5.86 16.99
CA ALA A 242 -10.65 -6.18 17.26
C ALA A 242 -11.14 -7.44 16.54
N TYR A 243 -11.00 -7.51 15.22
CA TYR A 243 -11.52 -8.64 14.45
C TYR A 243 -10.45 -9.18 13.51
N ALA A 244 -10.43 -10.50 13.35
CA ALA A 244 -9.51 -11.24 12.50
C ALA A 244 -10.26 -12.06 11.45
N THR A 245 -9.66 -12.32 10.30
CA THR A 245 -10.15 -13.27 9.30
C THR A 245 -9.20 -14.45 9.17
N VAL A 246 -9.78 -15.65 9.14
CA VAL A 246 -9.09 -16.91 8.85
C VAL A 246 -9.86 -17.69 7.78
N ILE A 247 -9.16 -18.53 7.00
CA ILE A 247 -9.77 -19.31 5.92
C ILE A 247 -10.41 -20.60 6.43
N GLY A 248 -9.93 -21.12 7.56
CA GLY A 248 -10.50 -22.33 8.17
C GLY A 248 -9.98 -22.58 9.56
N ALA A 249 -10.82 -23.14 10.44
CA ALA A 249 -10.44 -23.57 11.78
C ALA A 249 -9.66 -24.89 11.71
N SER A 250 -8.42 -24.83 11.24
CA SER A 250 -7.54 -26.00 11.14
C SER A 250 -6.32 -25.83 12.01
N ASN A 251 -5.89 -26.95 12.64
CA ASN A 251 -4.67 -27.04 13.43
C ASN A 251 -3.65 -28.02 12.80
N THR A 252 -3.75 -28.26 11.50
CA THR A 252 -2.83 -29.09 10.72
C THR A 252 -2.17 -28.28 9.63
N ALA A 253 -0.95 -28.66 9.23
CA ALA A 253 -0.18 -27.97 8.20
C ALA A 253 -1.00 -27.75 6.91
N ALA A 254 -1.14 -26.48 6.49
CA ALA A 254 -1.93 -26.04 5.34
C ALA A 254 -3.38 -26.57 5.30
N GLY A 255 -3.93 -27.00 6.46
CA GLY A 255 -5.25 -27.64 6.54
C GLY A 255 -6.43 -26.74 6.17
N TRP A 256 -6.27 -25.42 6.22
CA TRP A 256 -7.25 -24.46 5.71
C TRP A 256 -7.64 -24.70 4.23
N ARG A 257 -6.78 -25.37 3.45
CA ARG A 257 -7.01 -25.59 2.00
C ARG A 257 -8.24 -26.44 1.73
N GLU A 258 -8.61 -27.34 2.61
CA GLU A 258 -9.80 -28.18 2.51
C GLU A 258 -11.09 -27.41 2.83
N HIS A 259 -10.97 -26.24 3.48
CA HIS A 259 -12.06 -25.41 3.97
C HIS A 259 -12.27 -24.12 3.18
N ARG A 260 -11.64 -23.97 2.00
CA ARG A 260 -11.62 -22.72 1.22
C ARG A 260 -13.01 -22.23 0.80
N ALA A 261 -13.93 -23.12 0.54
CA ALA A 261 -15.22 -22.79 -0.04
C ALA A 261 -16.22 -22.22 0.99
N ASP A 262 -16.11 -22.65 2.26
CA ASP A 262 -17.12 -22.39 3.30
C ASP A 262 -16.61 -22.41 4.73
N GLY A 263 -15.33 -22.68 4.96
CA GLY A 263 -14.76 -22.77 6.31
C GLY A 263 -14.26 -21.44 6.89
N GLY A 264 -14.29 -20.39 6.10
CA GLY A 264 -13.78 -19.08 6.50
C GLY A 264 -14.65 -18.39 7.54
N MET A 265 -14.00 -17.60 8.41
CA MET A 265 -14.70 -16.92 9.49
C MET A 265 -14.05 -15.59 9.88
N VAL A 266 -14.84 -14.78 10.57
CA VAL A 266 -14.41 -13.61 11.32
C VAL A 266 -14.43 -13.93 12.80
N ILE A 267 -13.32 -13.66 13.49
CA ILE A 267 -13.15 -13.91 14.93
C ILE A 267 -13.00 -12.57 15.65
N ASP A 268 -13.68 -12.39 16.77
CA ASP A 268 -13.40 -11.29 17.71
C ASP A 268 -12.12 -11.63 18.49
N ILE A 269 -11.05 -10.88 18.27
CA ILE A 269 -9.74 -11.10 18.88
C ILE A 269 -9.77 -11.01 20.41
N ARG A 270 -10.67 -10.20 20.97
CA ARG A 270 -10.76 -9.92 22.41
C ARG A 270 -11.40 -11.07 23.18
N THR A 271 -12.31 -11.79 22.56
CA THR A 271 -13.10 -12.86 23.18
C THR A 271 -12.82 -14.24 22.58
N ASP A 272 -12.13 -14.28 21.46
CA ASP A 272 -11.89 -15.47 20.62
C ASP A 272 -13.19 -16.12 20.08
N ALA A 273 -14.28 -15.36 20.08
CA ALA A 273 -15.56 -15.83 19.59
C ALA A 273 -15.67 -15.67 18.07
N VAL A 274 -16.27 -16.65 17.40
CA VAL A 274 -16.62 -16.55 15.99
C VAL A 274 -17.79 -15.59 15.84
N VAL A 275 -17.58 -14.48 15.11
CA VAL A 275 -18.61 -13.47 14.82
C VAL A 275 -19.49 -13.91 13.65
N VAL A 276 -18.91 -14.42 12.60
CA VAL A 276 -19.57 -15.02 11.44
C VAL A 276 -18.68 -16.09 10.84
N GLY A 277 -19.26 -17.19 10.41
CA GLY A 277 -18.60 -18.32 9.73
C GLY A 277 -19.28 -18.65 8.41
N GLY A 278 -18.80 -19.70 7.73
CA GLY A 278 -19.37 -20.14 6.45
C GLY A 278 -18.93 -19.29 5.26
N LEU A 279 -17.85 -18.52 5.37
CA LEU A 279 -17.38 -17.62 4.33
C LEU A 279 -16.36 -18.30 3.40
N ALA A 280 -16.45 -18.00 2.11
CA ALA A 280 -15.46 -18.43 1.13
C ALA A 280 -14.24 -17.50 1.16
N MET A 281 -13.13 -17.96 1.74
CA MET A 281 -11.86 -17.23 1.80
C MET A 281 -12.02 -15.74 2.19
N PRO A 282 -12.53 -15.42 3.40
CA PRO A 282 -12.66 -14.03 3.82
C PRO A 282 -11.29 -13.35 3.95
N HIS A 283 -11.20 -12.09 3.51
CA HIS A 283 -9.98 -11.28 3.54
C HIS A 283 -10.27 -9.86 4.00
N THR A 284 -9.23 -9.21 4.49
CA THR A 284 -9.16 -7.76 4.71
C THR A 284 -10.35 -7.23 5.50
N PRO A 285 -10.58 -7.69 6.75
CA PRO A 285 -11.63 -7.13 7.61
C PRO A 285 -11.28 -5.65 7.88
N ARG A 286 -12.28 -4.78 7.81
CA ARG A 286 -12.09 -3.34 8.09
C ARG A 286 -13.29 -2.80 8.84
N LEU A 287 -13.03 -2.12 9.95
CA LEU A 287 -14.04 -1.35 10.66
C LEU A 287 -14.08 0.07 10.10
N TYR A 288 -15.22 0.49 9.59
CA TYR A 288 -15.40 1.83 9.04
C TYR A 288 -16.78 2.40 9.39
N LYS A 289 -16.82 3.59 10.01
CA LYS A 289 -18.05 4.24 10.49
C LYS A 289 -18.90 3.34 11.39
N GLY A 290 -18.27 2.53 12.22
CA GLY A 290 -18.94 1.62 13.15
C GLY A 290 -19.42 0.29 12.54
N GLU A 291 -19.30 0.10 11.22
CA GLU A 291 -19.66 -1.12 10.50
C GLU A 291 -18.43 -1.97 10.18
N LEU A 292 -18.57 -3.29 10.30
CA LEU A 292 -17.49 -4.24 9.96
C LEU A 292 -17.69 -4.74 8.53
N TYR A 293 -16.76 -4.42 7.66
CA TYR A 293 -16.74 -4.85 6.26
C TYR A 293 -15.72 -5.96 6.05
N VAL A 294 -16.02 -6.88 5.14
CA VAL A 294 -15.17 -8.02 4.78
C VAL A 294 -15.27 -8.28 3.28
N LEU A 295 -14.20 -8.77 2.71
CA LEU A 295 -14.17 -9.32 1.35
C LEU A 295 -14.35 -10.83 1.43
N GLU A 296 -15.47 -11.38 0.96
CA GLU A 296 -15.63 -12.81 0.72
C GLU A 296 -14.96 -13.15 -0.63
N ALA A 297 -13.61 -13.22 -0.59
CA ALA A 297 -12.77 -13.24 -1.78
C ALA A 297 -13.01 -14.47 -2.67
N GLY A 298 -13.29 -15.62 -2.06
CA GLY A 298 -13.57 -16.86 -2.77
C GLY A 298 -14.92 -16.92 -3.49
N SER A 299 -15.79 -15.93 -3.29
CA SER A 299 -17.08 -15.79 -4.00
C SER A 299 -17.21 -14.51 -4.83
N GLY A 300 -16.26 -13.57 -4.64
CA GLY A 300 -16.27 -12.27 -5.31
C GLY A 300 -17.23 -11.26 -4.68
N TRP A 301 -17.71 -11.47 -3.45
CA TRP A 301 -18.61 -10.55 -2.77
C TRP A 301 -17.88 -9.64 -1.79
N PHE A 302 -18.08 -8.34 -1.94
CA PHE A 302 -17.85 -7.34 -0.92
C PHE A 302 -19.11 -7.20 -0.07
N GLY A 303 -18.96 -7.16 1.26
CA GLY A 303 -20.12 -7.06 2.13
C GLY A 303 -19.79 -6.59 3.55
N LYS A 304 -20.83 -6.59 4.36
CA LYS A 304 -20.85 -6.14 5.74
C LYS A 304 -21.23 -7.30 6.67
N VAL A 305 -20.63 -7.32 7.85
CA VAL A 305 -20.95 -8.30 8.90
C VAL A 305 -21.90 -7.66 9.92
N ASP A 306 -23.09 -8.20 10.05
CA ASP A 306 -23.93 -7.92 11.22
C ASP A 306 -23.36 -8.70 12.42
N ARG A 307 -22.66 -7.97 13.29
CA ARG A 307 -21.97 -8.54 14.45
C ARG A 307 -22.92 -9.09 15.52
N LYS A 308 -24.20 -8.68 15.52
CA LYS A 308 -25.24 -9.15 16.45
C LYS A 308 -25.95 -10.38 15.93
N ALA A 309 -26.31 -10.37 14.65
CA ALA A 309 -26.97 -11.49 14.00
C ALA A 309 -26.00 -12.62 13.61
N GLY A 310 -24.70 -12.34 13.51
CA GLY A 310 -23.69 -13.31 13.06
C GLY A 310 -23.86 -13.63 11.58
N THR A 311 -24.24 -12.64 10.75
CA THR A 311 -24.52 -12.83 9.31
C THR A 311 -23.67 -11.92 8.44
N PHE A 312 -23.41 -12.37 7.21
CA PHE A 312 -22.73 -11.58 6.19
C PHE A 312 -23.75 -11.05 5.16
N GLU A 313 -23.86 -9.74 5.07
CA GLU A 313 -24.72 -9.03 4.14
C GLU A 313 -23.92 -8.65 2.88
N ARG A 314 -24.28 -9.23 1.73
CA ARG A 314 -23.64 -8.96 0.44
C ARG A 314 -24.05 -7.59 -0.09
N ILE A 315 -23.06 -6.75 -0.47
CA ILE A 315 -23.28 -5.40 -1.01
C ILE A 315 -23.03 -5.38 -2.51
N THR A 316 -21.83 -5.78 -2.96
CA THR A 316 -21.44 -5.72 -4.37
C THR A 316 -20.69 -6.96 -4.77
N TRP A 317 -21.09 -7.55 -5.88
CA TRP A 317 -20.34 -8.62 -6.52
C TRP A 317 -19.31 -8.05 -7.50
N CYS A 318 -18.11 -8.58 -7.49
CA CYS A 318 -16.99 -8.17 -8.34
C CYS A 318 -16.39 -9.39 -9.04
N PRO A 319 -16.08 -9.31 -10.36
CA PRO A 319 -15.61 -10.46 -11.15
C PRO A 319 -14.12 -10.75 -10.91
N GLY A 320 -13.78 -11.24 -9.72
CA GLY A 320 -12.39 -11.56 -9.38
C GLY A 320 -12.22 -11.96 -7.93
N PHE A 321 -11.04 -12.45 -7.60
CA PHE A 321 -10.66 -12.75 -6.24
C PHE A 321 -10.31 -11.44 -5.52
N LEU A 322 -11.05 -11.11 -4.46
CA LEU A 322 -10.98 -9.82 -3.81
C LEU A 322 -9.80 -9.73 -2.84
N ARG A 323 -9.04 -8.65 -2.93
CA ARG A 323 -7.93 -8.34 -2.02
C ARG A 323 -7.77 -6.84 -1.86
N GLY A 324 -7.37 -6.42 -0.65
CA GLY A 324 -7.23 -5.01 -0.32
C GLY A 324 -8.58 -4.28 -0.22
N LEU A 325 -8.80 -3.62 0.90
CA LEU A 325 -10.01 -2.85 1.19
C LEU A 325 -9.63 -1.60 1.97
N THR A 326 -9.97 -0.45 1.41
CA THR A 326 -9.77 0.84 2.07
C THR A 326 -10.95 1.77 1.79
N PHE A 327 -11.13 2.81 2.60
CA PHE A 327 -12.33 3.66 2.57
C PHE A 327 -12.01 5.14 2.55
N ILE A 328 -12.86 5.91 1.89
CA ILE A 328 -12.91 7.38 1.99
C ILE A 328 -14.34 7.89 1.78
N GLY A 329 -14.84 8.72 2.70
CA GLY A 329 -16.18 9.30 2.59
C GLY A 329 -17.27 8.23 2.48
N ASP A 330 -17.96 8.16 1.33
CA ASP A 330 -18.99 7.14 1.01
C ASP A 330 -18.46 6.10 0.00
N TYR A 331 -17.13 5.88 -0.03
CA TYR A 331 -16.54 4.98 -1.01
C TYR A 331 -15.65 3.92 -0.37
N ALA A 332 -15.75 2.70 -0.87
CA ALA A 332 -14.79 1.61 -0.70
C ALA A 332 -13.92 1.49 -1.95
N VAL A 333 -12.62 1.24 -1.76
CA VAL A 333 -11.67 0.93 -2.83
C VAL A 333 -11.19 -0.49 -2.62
N ILE A 334 -11.38 -1.35 -3.63
CA ILE A 334 -11.17 -2.80 -3.55
C ILE A 334 -10.30 -3.24 -4.72
N GLY A 335 -9.32 -4.11 -4.44
CA GLY A 335 -8.52 -4.79 -5.44
C GLY A 335 -9.13 -6.13 -5.87
N LEU A 336 -9.04 -6.42 -7.15
CA LEU A 336 -9.47 -7.67 -7.78
C LEU A 336 -8.30 -8.35 -8.45
N SER A 337 -8.21 -9.66 -8.30
CA SER A 337 -7.22 -10.50 -8.97
C SER A 337 -7.91 -11.53 -9.85
N LYS A 338 -7.28 -11.90 -10.97
CA LYS A 338 -7.68 -13.09 -11.69
C LYS A 338 -7.40 -14.32 -10.83
N PRO A 339 -8.29 -15.33 -10.81
CA PRO A 339 -8.01 -16.58 -10.13
C PRO A 339 -6.73 -17.23 -10.68
N ARG A 340 -5.82 -17.59 -9.78
CA ARG A 340 -4.61 -18.31 -10.19
C ARG A 340 -4.99 -19.74 -10.57
N ASN A 341 -4.83 -20.10 -11.85
CA ASN A 341 -5.06 -21.45 -12.34
C ASN A 341 -4.38 -22.49 -11.43
N LYS A 342 -5.14 -23.46 -10.91
CA LYS A 342 -4.78 -24.55 -9.98
C LYS A 342 -4.73 -24.20 -8.48
N VAL A 343 -4.54 -22.97 -8.06
CA VAL A 343 -4.46 -22.63 -6.62
C VAL A 343 -5.83 -22.25 -6.06
N PHE A 344 -6.68 -21.60 -6.87
CA PHE A 344 -8.00 -21.10 -6.48
C PHE A 344 -9.15 -21.70 -7.30
N SER A 345 -8.95 -22.85 -7.97
CA SER A 345 -10.04 -23.57 -8.63
C SER A 345 -10.97 -24.24 -7.61
N GLY A 346 -12.25 -24.35 -7.92
CA GLY A 346 -13.28 -24.98 -7.08
C GLY A 346 -13.82 -24.07 -5.98
N LEU A 347 -13.69 -22.75 -6.15
CA LEU A 347 -14.31 -21.76 -5.29
C LEU A 347 -15.69 -21.37 -5.82
N PRO A 348 -16.60 -20.86 -4.97
CA PRO A 348 -17.88 -20.31 -5.42
C PRO A 348 -17.75 -19.24 -6.50
N LEU A 349 -16.64 -18.51 -6.56
CA LEU A 349 -16.33 -17.53 -7.61
C LEU A 349 -16.38 -18.14 -9.02
N ASP A 350 -15.90 -19.38 -9.20
CA ASP A 350 -15.89 -20.03 -10.52
C ASP A 350 -17.30 -20.22 -11.07
N GLU A 351 -18.25 -20.63 -10.20
CA GLU A 351 -19.65 -20.78 -10.57
C GLU A 351 -20.36 -19.42 -10.77
N GLU A 352 -20.02 -18.40 -9.99
CA GLU A 352 -20.54 -17.04 -10.17
C GLU A 352 -20.09 -16.46 -11.52
N LEU A 353 -18.82 -16.57 -11.86
CA LEU A 353 -18.27 -16.12 -13.15
C LEU A 353 -18.96 -16.82 -14.32
N LYS A 354 -19.10 -18.14 -14.25
CA LYS A 354 -19.73 -18.96 -15.27
C LYS A 354 -21.22 -18.60 -15.42
N THR A 355 -21.95 -18.50 -14.33
CA THR A 355 -23.40 -18.20 -14.33
C THR A 355 -23.68 -16.82 -14.89
N ARG A 356 -22.82 -15.84 -14.60
CA ARG A 356 -22.95 -14.47 -15.10
C ARG A 356 -22.36 -14.28 -16.51
N GLY A 357 -21.60 -15.27 -17.04
CA GLY A 357 -20.94 -15.17 -18.33
C GLY A 357 -19.88 -14.08 -18.40
N VAL A 358 -19.14 -13.85 -17.28
CA VAL A 358 -18.17 -12.78 -17.12
C VAL A 358 -16.78 -13.37 -16.87
N GLU A 359 -15.77 -12.79 -17.54
CA GLU A 359 -14.37 -13.16 -17.32
C GLU A 359 -13.81 -12.45 -16.05
N PRO A 360 -12.90 -13.11 -15.31
CA PRO A 360 -12.27 -12.49 -14.16
C PRO A 360 -11.31 -11.37 -14.55
N GLU A 361 -11.25 -10.33 -13.72
CA GLU A 361 -10.43 -9.16 -13.96
C GLU A 361 -9.33 -8.99 -12.91
N CYS A 362 -8.24 -8.31 -13.34
CA CYS A 362 -7.30 -7.66 -12.43
C CYS A 362 -7.60 -6.16 -12.45
N ALA A 363 -8.09 -5.61 -11.35
CA ALA A 363 -8.59 -4.24 -11.33
C ALA A 363 -8.64 -3.65 -9.91
N VAL A 364 -8.74 -2.32 -9.83
CA VAL A 364 -9.16 -1.59 -8.63
C VAL A 364 -10.55 -1.01 -8.91
N TYR A 365 -11.49 -1.32 -8.02
CA TYR A 365 -12.86 -0.79 -8.08
C TYR A 365 -13.09 0.25 -6.99
N VAL A 366 -13.83 1.31 -7.33
CA VAL A 366 -14.37 2.30 -6.40
C VAL A 366 -15.86 2.08 -6.30
N ILE A 367 -16.34 1.67 -5.15
CA ILE A 367 -17.73 1.30 -4.88
C ILE A 367 -18.35 2.30 -3.92
N ARG A 368 -19.53 2.82 -4.24
CA ARG A 368 -20.30 3.68 -3.33
C ARG A 368 -20.98 2.82 -2.26
N LEU A 369 -20.67 3.09 -0.99
CA LEU A 369 -21.18 2.30 0.13
C LEU A 369 -22.70 2.38 0.27
N SER A 370 -23.29 3.56 0.06
CA SER A 370 -24.72 3.79 0.22
C SER A 370 -25.58 3.06 -0.81
N THR A 371 -25.06 2.72 -1.98
CA THR A 371 -25.82 2.10 -3.08
C THR A 371 -25.27 0.76 -3.55
N GLY A 372 -24.01 0.41 -3.22
CA GLY A 372 -23.31 -0.74 -3.78
C GLY A 372 -22.88 -0.56 -5.25
N GLU A 373 -23.03 0.63 -5.83
CA GLU A 373 -22.68 0.92 -7.22
C GLU A 373 -21.16 0.98 -7.44
N ILE A 374 -20.68 0.33 -8.50
CA ILE A 374 -19.29 0.47 -8.97
C ILE A 374 -19.19 1.78 -9.75
N CYS A 375 -18.70 2.84 -9.08
CA CYS A 375 -18.59 4.17 -9.66
C CYS A 375 -17.40 4.33 -10.60
N HIS A 376 -16.26 3.73 -10.24
CA HIS A 376 -15.04 3.81 -11.05
C HIS A 376 -14.31 2.47 -11.05
N LYS A 377 -13.59 2.27 -12.16
CA LYS A 377 -12.75 1.11 -12.40
C LYS A 377 -11.41 1.55 -12.95
N LEU A 378 -10.35 0.92 -12.43
CA LEU A 378 -9.01 0.96 -12.99
C LEU A 378 -8.62 -0.49 -13.29
N ALA A 379 -8.60 -0.86 -14.57
CA ALA A 379 -8.26 -2.22 -15.01
C ALA A 379 -6.78 -2.32 -15.36
N ILE A 380 -6.20 -3.47 -15.02
CA ILE A 380 -4.79 -3.79 -15.21
C ILE A 380 -4.70 -5.00 -16.15
N THR A 381 -3.90 -4.88 -17.19
CA THR A 381 -3.69 -5.95 -18.18
C THR A 381 -2.20 -6.15 -18.45
N GLY A 382 -1.84 -7.30 -19.01
CA GLY A 382 -0.44 -7.66 -19.26
C GLY A 382 0.14 -8.54 -18.15
N ALA A 383 1.35 -8.23 -17.70
CA ALA A 383 2.09 -9.09 -16.79
C ALA A 383 1.52 -9.16 -15.36
N VAL A 384 0.73 -8.16 -14.94
CA VAL A 384 0.10 -8.11 -13.61
C VAL A 384 -1.31 -8.69 -13.70
N GLU A 385 -1.55 -9.79 -13.01
CA GLU A 385 -2.84 -10.48 -12.94
C GLU A 385 -3.43 -10.52 -11.54
N GLU A 386 -2.70 -9.96 -10.56
CA GLU A 386 -3.13 -9.95 -9.17
C GLU A 386 -2.84 -8.61 -8.48
N ILE A 387 -3.74 -8.22 -7.61
CA ILE A 387 -3.57 -7.17 -6.61
C ILE A 387 -3.52 -7.85 -5.25
N TYR A 388 -2.57 -7.43 -4.41
CA TYR A 388 -2.47 -7.94 -3.05
C TYR A 388 -3.19 -7.04 -2.05
N ASP A 389 -2.91 -5.74 -2.09
CA ASP A 389 -3.54 -4.77 -1.21
C ASP A 389 -3.79 -3.45 -1.95
N THR A 390 -4.71 -2.64 -1.41
CA THR A 390 -5.04 -1.31 -1.91
C THR A 390 -4.89 -0.26 -0.84
N ALA A 391 -4.54 0.95 -1.24
CA ALA A 391 -4.40 2.08 -0.35
C ALA A 391 -4.98 3.36 -0.94
N ILE A 392 -5.44 4.25 -0.07
CA ILE A 392 -5.80 5.63 -0.38
C ILE A 392 -4.79 6.54 0.30
N PHE A 393 -4.36 7.59 -0.39
CA PHE A 393 -3.46 8.63 0.12
C PHE A 393 -4.24 9.95 0.22
N PRO A 394 -4.90 10.22 1.34
CA PRO A 394 -5.68 11.44 1.52
C PRO A 394 -4.80 12.68 1.48
N GLY A 395 -5.30 13.77 0.86
CA GLY A 395 -4.56 15.03 0.75
C GLY A 395 -3.34 14.99 -0.18
N THR A 396 -3.14 13.89 -0.90
CA THR A 396 -2.01 13.67 -1.81
C THR A 396 -2.55 13.45 -3.22
N LEU A 397 -2.04 14.19 -4.20
CA LEU A 397 -2.48 14.08 -5.58
C LEU A 397 -1.45 13.35 -6.45
N GLN A 398 -0.17 13.59 -6.21
CA GLN A 398 0.91 13.01 -7.01
C GLN A 398 1.99 12.42 -6.10
N PRO A 399 1.77 11.21 -5.53
CA PRO A 399 2.76 10.53 -4.70
C PRO A 399 3.83 9.87 -5.54
N MET A 400 5.08 9.98 -5.09
CA MET A 400 6.22 9.22 -5.59
C MET A 400 6.80 8.33 -4.49
N LEU A 401 7.17 7.11 -4.84
CA LEU A 401 7.85 6.17 -3.96
C LEU A 401 9.29 5.97 -4.41
N ILE A 402 10.25 6.05 -3.48
CA ILE A 402 11.66 5.74 -3.75
C ILE A 402 11.88 4.23 -3.64
N GLY A 403 12.46 3.64 -4.69
CA GLY A 403 12.78 2.22 -4.75
C GLY A 403 13.99 1.86 -3.88
N THR A 404 14.00 0.62 -3.39
CA THR A 404 15.13 0.08 -2.60
C THR A 404 16.03 -0.86 -3.40
N GLN A 405 15.61 -1.22 -4.62
CA GLN A 405 16.31 -2.16 -5.49
C GLN A 405 17.10 -1.51 -6.64
N ASN A 406 17.07 -0.17 -6.71
CA ASN A 406 17.76 0.61 -7.72
C ASN A 406 18.64 1.69 -7.05
N GLU A 407 19.37 2.46 -7.85
CA GLU A 407 20.26 3.52 -7.35
C GLU A 407 19.52 4.74 -6.77
N GLU A 408 18.17 4.80 -6.84
CA GLU A 408 17.42 5.93 -6.29
C GLU A 408 17.67 6.10 -4.80
N ILE A 409 17.73 5.00 -4.04
CA ILE A 409 17.97 5.04 -2.59
C ILE A 409 19.29 5.73 -2.22
N ALA A 410 20.28 5.68 -3.10
CA ALA A 410 21.57 6.34 -2.90
C ALA A 410 21.54 7.84 -3.18
N LYS A 411 20.54 8.33 -3.93
CA LYS A 411 20.44 9.72 -4.40
C LYS A 411 19.69 10.64 -3.44
N TYR A 412 18.77 10.07 -2.62
CA TYR A 412 17.88 10.87 -1.78
C TYR A 412 18.22 10.70 -0.30
N VAL A 413 18.71 11.77 0.31
CA VAL A 413 19.08 11.84 1.72
C VAL A 413 18.21 12.88 2.43
N ALA A 414 17.51 12.49 3.49
CA ALA A 414 16.87 13.43 4.39
C ALA A 414 17.69 13.59 5.65
N ILE A 415 17.96 14.83 6.01
CA ILE A 415 18.69 15.18 7.23
C ILE A 415 17.67 15.52 8.28
N GLY A 416 17.68 14.79 9.40
CA GLY A 416 16.88 15.10 10.58
C GLY A 416 17.28 16.42 11.23
N PRO A 417 16.51 16.90 12.23
CA PRO A 417 16.82 18.10 12.96
C PRO A 417 18.23 18.00 13.60
N ASP A 418 18.98 19.09 13.52
CA ASP A 418 20.30 19.15 14.16
C ASP A 418 20.13 19.16 15.68
N SER A 419 20.48 18.07 16.34
CA SER A 419 20.47 17.93 17.80
C SER A 419 21.79 18.39 18.46
N SER A 420 22.75 18.89 17.68
CA SER A 420 24.06 19.32 18.19
C SER A 420 24.01 20.64 19.00
N GLY A 421 22.88 21.36 18.98
CA GLY A 421 22.72 22.66 19.63
C GLY A 421 23.54 23.79 19.00
N ARG A 422 24.09 23.56 17.80
CA ARG A 422 24.79 24.60 17.03
C ARG A 422 23.75 25.28 16.12
N ALA A 423 23.44 26.52 16.42
CA ALA A 423 22.65 27.40 15.58
C ALA A 423 23.48 27.91 14.38
#